data_5b903925f162926b3ae3cd3ba675b5eb
#
_entry.id   5b903925f162926b3ae3cd3ba675b5eb
#
_cell.length_a   1.000
_cell.length_b   1.000
_cell.length_c   1.000
_cell.angle_alpha   90.00
_cell.angle_beta   90.00
_cell.angle_gamma   90.00
#
_symmetry.space_group_name_H-M   'P 1'
#
loop_
_entity.id
_entity.type
_entity.pdbx_description
1 polymer ?
#
loop_
_entity_poly.entity_id
_entity_poly.type
_entity_poly.pdbx_seq_one_letter_code
_entity_poly.pdbx_strand_id
1 'polypeptide(L)'
;MLFIEKIGVNIVKKIVLSLMTTVMMFAGTPSASEKIFVVERESSSIAIINKGLTKSHMRNMHNMNHGIIKFDGKDGYLISRDGFVVHFDPESEKVLHEYKTSKSAIGFVIGKNYVAVANYDDKSVDILTRDLKPIDKIKTGSKNVGIKIYKDMLIFAQMDSDKVTILKDENAGKTLPKFKIFKEFKVGKMPFDAMIEKNTYIVGFFLSKSFGVIDLDTMKFKEIAVTAKDNKPVLKVPHFGFWSLSKDKTFIPSVGSSVVMVYDKSFKFIKNIEMQGLPVFTSLSPDKKYLAVTFSGKNFPTIQIVDTKTLKIVHTFKFNGKVLHVRWSNRDDYLYVSVNDANQVNVINTKEWFLEREIFQLKSPSGIFIYDQELAKTKDKK
;
A
#
# COMPACT_ATOMS: atom_id res chain seq x y z
N MET A 1 43.04 -20.73 44.91
CA MET A 1 42.97 -19.65 43.89
C MET A 1 42.41 -20.09 42.54
N LEU A 2 42.70 -21.32 42.07
CA LEU A 2 42.19 -21.83 40.77
C LEU A 2 40.68 -22.20 40.71
N PHE A 3 40.00 -22.33 41.84
CA PHE A 3 38.57 -22.74 41.88
C PHE A 3 37.60 -21.57 41.75
N ILE A 4 38.03 -20.38 42.10
CA ILE A 4 37.17 -19.14 42.02
C ILE A 4 37.16 -18.58 40.60
N GLU A 5 38.24 -18.67 39.83
CA GLU A 5 38.29 -18.24 38.44
C GLU A 5 37.42 -19.07 37.50
N LYS A 6 37.29 -20.39 37.73
CA LYS A 6 36.42 -21.25 36.91
C LYS A 6 34.93 -20.97 37.12
N ILE A 7 34.49 -20.54 38.29
CA ILE A 7 33.11 -20.20 38.59
C ILE A 7 32.77 -18.86 37.95
N GLY A 8 33.66 -17.87 38.02
CA GLY A 8 33.43 -16.53 37.39
C GLY A 8 33.30 -16.60 35.86
N VAL A 9 34.16 -17.38 35.20
CA VAL A 9 34.12 -17.54 33.74
C VAL A 9 32.84 -18.25 33.26
N ASN A 10 32.31 -19.22 34.01
CA ASN A 10 31.07 -19.90 33.66
C ASN A 10 29.80 -19.04 33.89
N ILE A 11 29.83 -18.18 34.93
CA ILE A 11 28.71 -17.24 35.16
C ILE A 11 28.67 -16.15 34.07
N VAL A 12 29.83 -15.60 33.71
CA VAL A 12 29.90 -14.60 32.62
C VAL A 12 29.52 -15.20 31.28
N LYS A 13 29.97 -16.44 30.95
CA LYS A 13 29.52 -17.13 29.72
C LYS A 13 28.04 -17.45 29.72
N LYS A 14 27.44 -17.85 30.86
CA LYS A 14 25.99 -18.08 30.95
C LYS A 14 25.17 -16.76 30.86
N ILE A 15 25.66 -15.67 31.44
CA ILE A 15 25.03 -14.36 31.35
C ILE A 15 25.14 -13.79 29.94
N VAL A 16 26.31 -13.90 29.30
CA VAL A 16 26.50 -13.47 27.90
C VAL A 16 25.67 -14.31 26.92
N LEU A 17 25.60 -15.65 27.15
CA LEU A 17 24.77 -16.54 26.33
C LEU A 17 23.28 -16.30 26.58
N SER A 18 22.86 -15.99 27.82
CA SER A 18 21.46 -15.61 28.15
C SER A 18 21.10 -14.25 27.57
N LEU A 19 22.00 -13.25 27.58
CA LEU A 19 21.75 -11.95 26.91
C LEU A 19 21.73 -12.10 25.38
N MET A 20 22.61 -12.91 24.78
CA MET A 20 22.55 -13.18 23.34
C MET A 20 21.28 -13.93 22.92
N THR A 21 20.82 -14.91 23.70
CA THR A 21 19.57 -15.62 23.40
C THR A 21 18.35 -14.74 23.59
N THR A 22 18.34 -13.80 24.52
CA THR A 22 17.21 -12.87 24.72
C THR A 22 17.16 -11.81 23.61
N VAL A 23 18.30 -11.36 23.10
CA VAL A 23 18.36 -10.44 21.96
C VAL A 23 17.95 -11.13 20.66
N MET A 24 18.32 -12.40 20.46
CA MET A 24 17.90 -13.16 19.27
C MET A 24 16.40 -13.50 19.25
N MET A 25 15.69 -13.55 20.39
CA MET A 25 14.25 -13.87 20.40
C MET A 25 13.35 -12.79 19.78
N PHE A 26 13.81 -11.55 19.69
CA PHE A 26 13.00 -10.43 19.17
C PHE A 26 13.50 -9.85 17.84
N ALA A 27 14.61 -10.35 17.31
CA ALA A 27 15.11 -9.93 16.02
C ALA A 27 14.09 -10.28 14.91
N GLY A 28 13.81 -9.33 14.03
CA GLY A 28 12.81 -9.48 12.96
C GLY A 28 11.35 -9.49 13.43
N THR A 29 11.07 -9.08 14.66
CA THR A 29 9.69 -8.90 15.15
C THR A 29 9.23 -7.46 15.01
N PRO A 30 7.92 -7.22 14.80
CA PRO A 30 7.37 -5.85 14.84
C PRO A 30 7.71 -5.16 16.16
N SER A 31 7.82 -3.83 16.14
CA SER A 31 7.93 -3.04 17.38
C SER A 31 6.69 -3.23 18.25
N ALA A 32 6.79 -2.87 19.54
CA ALA A 32 5.66 -3.05 20.47
C ALA A 32 4.43 -2.23 20.06
N SER A 33 4.62 -1.17 19.28
CA SER A 33 3.54 -0.28 18.80
C SER A 33 3.01 -0.66 17.42
N GLU A 34 3.61 -1.61 16.71
CA GLU A 34 3.17 -2.03 15.38
C GLU A 34 2.48 -3.40 15.41
N LYS A 35 1.32 -3.48 14.75
CA LYS A 35 0.69 -4.74 14.34
C LYS A 35 0.70 -4.84 12.82
N ILE A 36 1.12 -5.97 12.30
CA ILE A 36 1.20 -6.23 10.86
C ILE A 36 -0.01 -7.05 10.44
N PHE A 37 -0.86 -6.48 9.62
CA PHE A 37 -2.04 -7.12 9.04
C PHE A 37 -1.68 -7.67 7.66
N VAL A 38 -1.76 -8.98 7.50
CA VAL A 38 -1.42 -9.69 6.27
C VAL A 38 -2.67 -10.32 5.69
N VAL A 39 -3.02 -9.92 4.48
CA VAL A 39 -4.15 -10.49 3.76
C VAL A 39 -3.81 -11.91 3.32
N GLU A 40 -4.65 -12.87 3.70
CA GLU A 40 -4.57 -14.28 3.33
C GLU A 40 -5.66 -14.62 2.31
N ARG A 41 -5.27 -14.82 1.05
CA ARG A 41 -6.24 -15.00 -0.05
C ARG A 41 -6.97 -16.33 -0.02
N GLU A 42 -6.26 -17.40 0.32
CA GLU A 42 -6.79 -18.77 0.29
C GLU A 42 -7.84 -19.01 1.38
N SER A 43 -7.62 -18.43 2.56
CA SER A 43 -8.50 -18.62 3.74
C SER A 43 -9.52 -17.50 3.92
N SER A 44 -9.54 -16.48 3.05
CA SER A 44 -10.39 -15.30 3.21
C SER A 44 -10.29 -14.71 4.62
N SER A 45 -9.07 -14.55 5.09
CA SER A 45 -8.73 -14.06 6.43
C SER A 45 -7.65 -12.98 6.41
N ILE A 46 -7.40 -12.41 7.56
CA ILE A 46 -6.28 -11.52 7.81
C ILE A 46 -5.50 -12.13 8.98
N ALA A 47 -4.23 -12.49 8.74
CA ALA A 47 -3.31 -12.82 9.80
C ALA A 47 -2.75 -11.53 10.40
N ILE A 48 -2.67 -11.46 11.73
CA ILE A 48 -2.14 -10.32 12.45
C ILE A 48 -0.90 -10.78 13.21
N ILE A 49 0.22 -10.15 12.91
CA ILE A 49 1.52 -10.45 13.48
C ILE A 49 1.90 -9.28 14.39
N ASN A 50 2.16 -9.58 15.65
CA ASN A 50 2.57 -8.61 16.65
C ASN A 50 4.00 -8.87 17.16
N LYS A 51 4.46 -8.08 18.11
CA LYS A 51 5.71 -8.29 18.83
C LYS A 51 5.72 -9.70 19.45
N GLY A 52 6.76 -10.46 19.20
CA GLY A 52 6.90 -11.85 19.65
C GLY A 52 6.36 -12.87 18.64
N LEU A 53 5.93 -12.44 17.46
CA LEU A 53 5.40 -13.26 16.36
C LEU A 53 4.15 -14.08 16.72
N THR A 54 3.42 -13.66 17.74
CA THR A 54 2.10 -14.22 18.00
C THR A 54 1.20 -13.85 16.83
N LYS A 55 0.54 -14.85 16.25
CA LYS A 55 -0.42 -14.67 15.16
C LYS A 55 -1.82 -14.85 15.69
N SER A 56 -2.66 -13.86 15.47
CA SER A 56 -4.12 -13.94 15.53
C SER A 56 -4.71 -13.85 14.13
N HIS A 57 -5.99 -14.14 13.99
CA HIS A 57 -6.64 -14.11 12.69
C HIS A 57 -8.05 -13.52 12.79
N MET A 58 -8.32 -12.53 11.94
CA MET A 58 -9.69 -12.15 11.61
C MET A 58 -10.15 -13.06 10.47
N ARG A 59 -11.17 -13.89 10.73
CA ARG A 59 -11.68 -14.90 9.79
C ARG A 59 -12.95 -14.43 9.11
N ASN A 60 -13.31 -15.09 8.00
CA ASN A 60 -14.53 -14.79 7.22
C ASN A 60 -14.58 -13.34 6.70
N MET A 61 -13.42 -12.85 6.22
CA MET A 61 -13.26 -11.47 5.71
C MET A 61 -13.68 -11.34 4.24
N HIS A 62 -14.59 -12.19 3.75
CA HIS A 62 -15.04 -12.20 2.36
C HIS A 62 -13.93 -12.52 1.36
N ASN A 63 -14.12 -12.19 0.08
CA ASN A 63 -13.11 -12.45 -0.94
C ASN A 63 -11.91 -11.51 -0.80
N MET A 64 -10.83 -11.99 -0.21
CA MET A 64 -9.62 -11.21 0.03
C MET A 64 -8.66 -11.12 -1.17
N ASN A 65 -9.05 -11.57 -2.37
CA ASN A 65 -8.32 -11.25 -3.60
C ASN A 65 -8.39 -9.74 -3.84
N HIS A 66 -7.30 -9.01 -3.72
CA HIS A 66 -7.24 -7.54 -3.70
C HIS A 66 -7.84 -6.88 -2.44
N GLY A 67 -7.82 -7.57 -1.31
CA GLY A 67 -8.15 -6.96 -0.03
C GLY A 67 -7.24 -5.79 0.28
N ILE A 68 -7.81 -4.63 0.65
CA ILE A 68 -7.07 -3.42 1.01
C ILE A 68 -7.50 -3.02 2.41
N ILE A 69 -6.51 -2.73 3.25
CA ILE A 69 -6.74 -2.25 4.62
C ILE A 69 -6.21 -0.82 4.73
N LYS A 70 -6.93 0.03 5.43
CA LYS A 70 -6.50 1.37 5.83
C LYS A 70 -6.84 1.63 7.28
N PHE A 71 -5.99 2.39 7.94
CA PHE A 71 -6.18 2.80 9.34
C PHE A 71 -6.36 4.31 9.43
N ASP A 72 -7.25 4.75 10.32
CA ASP A 72 -7.50 6.15 10.64
C ASP A 72 -7.74 6.32 12.14
N GLY A 73 -6.69 6.76 12.87
CA GLY A 73 -6.70 6.72 14.32
C GLY A 73 -6.90 5.29 14.81
N LYS A 74 -7.86 5.09 15.68
CA LYS A 74 -8.25 3.79 16.25
C LYS A 74 -9.12 2.92 15.33
N ASP A 75 -9.53 3.44 14.18
CA ASP A 75 -10.41 2.73 13.25
C ASP A 75 -9.61 2.03 12.15
N GLY A 76 -9.95 0.78 11.88
CA GLY A 76 -9.51 0.02 10.72
C GLY A 76 -10.65 -0.19 9.72
N TYR A 77 -10.36 -0.02 8.45
CA TYR A 77 -11.30 -0.30 7.36
C TYR A 77 -10.66 -1.21 6.34
N LEU A 78 -11.44 -2.13 5.81
CA LEU A 78 -11.02 -2.95 4.69
C LEU A 78 -12.11 -3.03 3.62
N ILE A 79 -11.70 -3.30 2.40
CA ILE A 79 -12.59 -3.71 1.31
C ILE A 79 -12.21 -5.08 0.82
N SER A 80 -13.22 -5.86 0.44
CA SER A 80 -13.08 -7.16 -0.21
C SER A 80 -13.37 -7.07 -1.70
N ARG A 81 -12.87 -8.03 -2.47
CA ARG A 81 -13.05 -8.07 -3.94
C ARG A 81 -14.51 -8.22 -4.34
N ASP A 82 -15.33 -8.86 -3.54
CA ASP A 82 -16.76 -9.07 -3.76
C ASP A 82 -17.64 -7.95 -3.19
N GLY A 83 -17.06 -6.79 -2.87
CA GLY A 83 -17.77 -5.55 -2.62
C GLY A 83 -18.20 -5.28 -1.18
N PHE A 84 -17.65 -5.99 -0.20
CA PHE A 84 -17.84 -5.64 1.20
C PHE A 84 -16.87 -4.58 1.66
N VAL A 85 -17.35 -3.73 2.54
CA VAL A 85 -16.55 -2.83 3.38
C VAL A 85 -16.73 -3.27 4.82
N VAL A 86 -15.66 -3.42 5.56
CA VAL A 86 -15.67 -3.81 6.97
C VAL A 86 -14.96 -2.75 7.78
N HIS A 87 -15.61 -2.27 8.82
CA HIS A 87 -15.04 -1.43 9.86
C HIS A 87 -14.70 -2.30 11.07
N PHE A 88 -13.49 -2.20 11.58
CA PHE A 88 -13.01 -3.01 12.68
C PHE A 88 -12.11 -2.20 13.62
N ASP A 89 -11.97 -2.65 14.85
CA ASP A 89 -11.02 -2.14 15.82
C ASP A 89 -9.67 -2.89 15.67
N PRO A 90 -8.57 -2.21 15.25
CA PRO A 90 -7.28 -2.86 15.08
C PRO A 90 -6.64 -3.36 16.39
N GLU A 91 -7.02 -2.80 17.54
CA GLU A 91 -6.49 -3.23 18.84
C GLU A 91 -7.10 -4.54 19.31
N SER A 92 -8.43 -4.60 19.35
CA SER A 92 -9.17 -5.78 19.76
C SER A 92 -9.42 -6.78 18.63
N GLU A 93 -9.11 -6.38 17.36
CA GLU A 93 -9.28 -7.19 16.15
C GLU A 93 -10.73 -7.60 15.88
N LYS A 94 -11.68 -6.87 16.45
CA LYS A 94 -13.12 -7.14 16.33
C LYS A 94 -13.74 -6.34 15.18
N VAL A 95 -14.55 -7.01 14.36
CA VAL A 95 -15.43 -6.36 13.40
C VAL A 95 -16.50 -5.59 14.15
N LEU A 96 -16.68 -4.32 13.79
CA LEU A 96 -17.67 -3.40 14.37
C LEU A 96 -18.87 -3.26 13.46
N HIS A 97 -18.63 -3.03 12.17
CA HIS A 97 -19.66 -2.83 11.16
C HIS A 97 -19.24 -3.45 9.83
N GLU A 98 -20.23 -3.80 9.03
CA GLU A 98 -20.04 -4.37 7.71
C GLU A 98 -21.13 -3.87 6.77
N TYR A 99 -20.78 -3.58 5.52
CA TYR A 99 -21.73 -3.16 4.49
C TYR A 99 -21.31 -3.66 3.11
N LYS A 100 -22.27 -4.21 2.36
CA LYS A 100 -22.06 -4.59 0.97
C LYS A 100 -22.40 -3.45 0.03
N THR A 101 -21.41 -2.83 -0.59
CA THR A 101 -21.59 -1.70 -1.51
C THR A 101 -22.06 -2.16 -2.89
N SER A 102 -21.46 -3.26 -3.40
CA SER A 102 -21.64 -3.67 -4.79
C SER A 102 -21.22 -5.14 -5.01
N LYS A 103 -21.05 -5.54 -6.26
CA LYS A 103 -20.45 -6.84 -6.64
C LYS A 103 -18.93 -6.83 -6.57
N SER A 104 -18.30 -5.66 -6.62
CA SER A 104 -16.85 -5.53 -6.66
C SER A 104 -16.39 -4.14 -6.22
N ALA A 105 -15.73 -4.05 -5.06
CA ALA A 105 -15.01 -2.86 -4.62
C ALA A 105 -13.53 -2.95 -5.04
N ILE A 106 -12.94 -1.81 -5.43
CA ILE A 106 -11.56 -1.77 -5.93
C ILE A 106 -10.70 -0.72 -5.22
N GLY A 107 -11.29 0.23 -4.55
CA GLY A 107 -10.62 1.26 -3.80
C GLY A 107 -11.57 2.02 -2.90
N PHE A 108 -11.05 2.59 -1.83
CA PHE A 108 -11.84 3.41 -0.92
C PHE A 108 -10.98 4.50 -0.29
N VAL A 109 -11.62 5.49 0.26
CA VAL A 109 -11.01 6.56 1.06
C VAL A 109 -11.80 6.79 2.32
N ILE A 110 -11.11 7.27 3.35
CA ILE A 110 -11.67 7.59 4.65
C ILE A 110 -11.62 9.12 4.79
N GLY A 111 -12.78 9.76 4.76
CA GLY A 111 -12.94 11.18 5.05
C GLY A 111 -13.19 11.43 6.53
N LYS A 112 -13.35 12.70 6.91
CA LYS A 112 -13.60 13.07 8.31
C LYS A 112 -14.86 12.40 8.87
N ASN A 113 -15.96 12.44 8.13
CA ASN A 113 -17.29 11.98 8.56
C ASN A 113 -17.87 10.89 7.63
N TYR A 114 -17.09 10.35 6.71
CA TYR A 114 -17.57 9.39 5.73
C TYR A 114 -16.48 8.43 5.25
N VAL A 115 -16.93 7.34 4.64
CA VAL A 115 -16.10 6.43 3.84
C VAL A 115 -16.68 6.45 2.42
N ALA A 116 -15.82 6.65 1.42
CA ALA A 116 -16.24 6.57 0.01
C ALA A 116 -15.58 5.39 -0.68
N VAL A 117 -16.38 4.59 -1.40
CA VAL A 117 -15.96 3.34 -2.02
C VAL A 117 -16.17 3.38 -3.52
N ALA A 118 -15.09 3.18 -4.27
CA ALA A 118 -15.13 3.05 -5.72
C ALA A 118 -15.50 1.63 -6.12
N ASN A 119 -16.66 1.48 -6.73
CA ASN A 119 -17.18 0.20 -7.19
C ASN A 119 -16.86 0.00 -8.69
N TYR A 120 -16.37 -1.19 -8.99
CA TYR A 120 -15.89 -1.52 -10.31
C TYR A 120 -17.04 -2.04 -11.21
N ASP A 121 -17.67 -3.14 -10.83
CA ASP A 121 -18.68 -3.80 -11.67
C ASP A 121 -20.04 -3.05 -11.67
N ASP A 122 -20.45 -2.52 -10.53
CA ASP A 122 -21.71 -1.75 -10.43
C ASP A 122 -21.58 -0.30 -10.92
N LYS A 123 -20.39 0.13 -11.34
CA LYS A 123 -20.13 1.43 -11.94
C LYS A 123 -20.68 2.60 -11.10
N SER A 124 -20.41 2.55 -9.80
CA SER A 124 -20.87 3.54 -8.83
C SER A 124 -19.77 3.93 -7.84
N VAL A 125 -20.02 5.01 -7.10
CA VAL A 125 -19.27 5.37 -5.89
C VAL A 125 -20.28 5.42 -4.75
N ASP A 126 -20.06 4.60 -3.72
CA ASP A 126 -20.90 4.63 -2.52
C ASP A 126 -20.29 5.57 -1.48
N ILE A 127 -21.14 6.37 -0.85
CA ILE A 127 -20.80 7.24 0.26
C ILE A 127 -21.48 6.68 1.51
N LEU A 128 -20.71 6.36 2.52
CA LEU A 128 -21.17 5.75 3.77
C LEU A 128 -20.74 6.65 4.94
N THR A 129 -21.45 6.55 6.06
CA THR A 129 -20.96 7.10 7.34
C THR A 129 -19.72 6.35 7.81
N ARG A 130 -19.05 6.80 8.88
CA ARG A 130 -17.90 6.12 9.47
C ARG A 130 -18.28 4.73 10.02
N ASP A 131 -19.52 4.55 10.48
CA ASP A 131 -20.09 3.27 10.92
C ASP A 131 -20.82 2.52 9.80
N LEU A 132 -20.46 2.81 8.55
CA LEU A 132 -20.86 2.13 7.32
C LEU A 132 -22.38 2.16 7.01
N LYS A 133 -23.14 3.14 7.51
CA LYS A 133 -24.50 3.37 7.06
C LYS A 133 -24.51 4.11 5.73
N PRO A 134 -25.36 3.74 4.76
CA PRO A 134 -25.40 4.39 3.46
C PRO A 134 -25.89 5.83 3.57
N ILE A 135 -25.20 6.76 2.89
CA ILE A 135 -25.55 8.16 2.73
C ILE A 135 -26.04 8.40 1.29
N ASP A 136 -25.23 7.97 0.31
CA ASP A 136 -25.52 8.19 -1.11
C ASP A 136 -24.85 7.14 -1.98
N LYS A 137 -25.39 6.92 -3.18
CA LYS A 137 -24.81 6.07 -4.21
C LYS A 137 -24.79 6.77 -5.56
N ILE A 138 -23.63 7.25 -5.96
CA ILE A 138 -23.41 8.02 -7.18
C ILE A 138 -23.16 7.04 -8.34
N LYS A 139 -24.14 6.92 -9.24
CA LYS A 139 -24.00 6.12 -10.47
C LYS A 139 -23.18 6.89 -11.50
N THR A 140 -22.08 6.32 -11.96
CA THR A 140 -21.15 6.96 -12.90
C THR A 140 -21.23 6.41 -14.32
N GLY A 141 -21.80 5.21 -14.48
CA GLY A 141 -21.83 4.51 -15.76
C GLY A 141 -20.47 3.91 -16.19
N SER A 142 -19.43 4.09 -15.39
CA SER A 142 -18.06 3.63 -15.67
C SER A 142 -17.46 2.93 -14.44
N LYS A 143 -16.51 2.02 -14.67
CA LYS A 143 -15.68 1.43 -13.62
C LYS A 143 -14.87 2.51 -12.92
N ASN A 144 -15.01 2.63 -11.61
CA ASN A 144 -14.39 3.68 -10.82
C ASN A 144 -13.16 3.17 -10.07
N VAL A 145 -12.08 3.92 -10.17
CA VAL A 145 -10.76 3.55 -9.62
C VAL A 145 -10.01 4.80 -9.17
N GLY A 146 -8.86 4.62 -8.54
CA GLY A 146 -7.95 5.73 -8.20
C GLY A 146 -8.58 6.79 -7.28
N ILE A 147 -9.53 6.38 -6.41
CA ILE A 147 -10.28 7.30 -5.54
C ILE A 147 -9.38 7.95 -4.50
N LYS A 148 -9.47 9.28 -4.36
CA LYS A 148 -8.70 10.12 -3.42
C LYS A 148 -9.56 11.23 -2.84
N ILE A 149 -9.08 11.82 -1.75
CA ILE A 149 -9.66 13.02 -1.12
C ILE A 149 -8.62 14.15 -1.17
N TYR A 150 -9.07 15.34 -1.48
CA TYR A 150 -8.32 16.58 -1.32
C TYR A 150 -9.25 17.69 -0.81
N LYS A 151 -8.98 18.19 0.41
CA LYS A 151 -9.86 19.15 1.09
C LYS A 151 -11.30 18.65 1.16
N ASP A 152 -12.26 19.40 0.59
CA ASP A 152 -13.67 19.08 0.46
C ASP A 152 -14.02 18.32 -0.85
N MET A 153 -13.00 17.84 -1.57
CA MET A 153 -13.19 17.19 -2.85
C MET A 153 -12.94 15.68 -2.78
N LEU A 154 -13.79 14.93 -3.48
CA LEU A 154 -13.63 13.50 -3.76
C LEU A 154 -13.29 13.33 -5.24
N ILE A 155 -12.18 12.69 -5.54
CA ILE A 155 -11.64 12.55 -6.88
C ILE A 155 -11.56 11.07 -7.25
N PHE A 156 -11.95 10.68 -8.45
CA PHE A 156 -11.78 9.32 -8.96
C PHE A 156 -11.66 9.27 -10.48
N ALA A 157 -11.00 8.25 -10.98
CA ALA A 157 -10.89 7.97 -12.40
C ALA A 157 -12.01 7.02 -12.86
N GLN A 158 -12.50 7.22 -14.08
CA GLN A 158 -13.53 6.43 -14.74
C GLN A 158 -12.93 5.72 -15.96
N MET A 159 -12.68 4.41 -15.83
CA MET A 159 -11.93 3.65 -16.84
C MET A 159 -12.60 3.58 -18.20
N ASP A 160 -13.93 3.32 -18.23
CA ASP A 160 -14.65 3.06 -19.48
C ASP A 160 -14.96 4.37 -20.24
N SER A 161 -14.90 5.51 -19.56
CA SER A 161 -15.23 6.83 -20.14
C SER A 161 -14.04 7.76 -20.33
N ASP A 162 -12.82 7.30 -20.02
CA ASP A 162 -11.57 8.06 -20.16
C ASP A 162 -11.62 9.41 -19.45
N LYS A 163 -12.14 9.43 -18.21
CA LYS A 163 -12.35 10.65 -17.43
C LYS A 163 -11.75 10.56 -16.04
N VAL A 164 -11.47 11.72 -15.47
CA VAL A 164 -11.32 11.94 -14.03
C VAL A 164 -12.44 12.87 -13.59
N THR A 165 -13.23 12.45 -12.60
CA THR A 165 -14.30 13.24 -12.01
C THR A 165 -13.90 13.74 -10.65
N ILE A 166 -14.17 15.01 -10.40
CA ILE A 166 -14.02 15.67 -9.10
C ILE A 166 -15.40 16.04 -8.61
N LEU A 167 -15.77 15.50 -7.47
CA LEU A 167 -16.96 15.91 -6.73
C LEU A 167 -16.53 16.88 -5.63
N LYS A 168 -17.39 17.86 -5.33
CA LYS A 168 -17.23 18.78 -4.21
C LYS A 168 -18.34 18.56 -3.20
N ASP A 169 -17.97 18.57 -1.93
CA ASP A 169 -18.91 18.47 -0.82
C ASP A 169 -19.56 19.84 -0.55
N GLU A 170 -20.84 19.99 -0.90
CA GLU A 170 -21.63 21.20 -0.62
C GLU A 170 -21.92 21.40 0.89
N ASN A 171 -21.74 20.34 1.67
CA ASN A 171 -21.94 20.34 3.11
C ASN A 171 -20.62 20.33 3.90
N ALA A 172 -19.50 20.69 3.27
CA ALA A 172 -18.19 20.68 3.93
C ALA A 172 -18.25 21.37 5.31
N GLY A 173 -17.78 20.66 6.34
CA GLY A 173 -17.84 21.11 7.72
C GLY A 173 -19.14 20.76 8.47
N LYS A 174 -20.17 20.25 7.83
CA LYS A 174 -21.40 19.72 8.45
C LYS A 174 -21.28 18.21 8.75
N THR A 175 -22.33 17.64 9.37
CA THR A 175 -22.34 16.26 9.85
C THR A 175 -22.22 15.22 8.73
N LEU A 176 -23.00 15.37 7.66
CA LEU A 176 -22.99 14.43 6.53
C LEU A 176 -22.62 15.15 5.23
N PRO A 177 -21.78 14.54 4.38
CA PRO A 177 -21.40 15.11 3.11
C PRO A 177 -22.55 15.08 2.10
N LYS A 178 -22.53 16.04 1.17
CA LYS A 178 -23.41 16.10 0.00
C LYS A 178 -22.57 16.39 -1.23
N PHE A 179 -22.23 15.36 -1.97
CA PHE A 179 -21.36 15.49 -3.13
C PHE A 179 -22.12 15.87 -4.39
N LYS A 180 -21.56 16.82 -5.15
CA LYS A 180 -21.97 17.15 -6.51
C LYS A 180 -20.78 17.20 -7.45
N ILE A 181 -21.00 16.92 -8.73
CA ILE A 181 -19.98 17.05 -9.77
C ILE A 181 -19.52 18.50 -9.82
N PHE A 182 -18.25 18.72 -9.54
CA PHE A 182 -17.60 20.03 -9.63
C PHE A 182 -16.85 20.19 -10.95
N LYS A 183 -16.08 19.15 -11.35
CA LYS A 183 -15.27 19.21 -12.57
C LYS A 183 -15.08 17.80 -13.14
N GLU A 184 -15.04 17.71 -14.46
CA GLU A 184 -14.61 16.51 -15.16
C GLU A 184 -13.47 16.87 -16.12
N PHE A 185 -12.49 15.96 -16.21
CA PHE A 185 -11.39 16.03 -17.16
C PHE A 185 -11.46 14.84 -18.09
N LYS A 186 -11.46 15.08 -19.40
CA LYS A 186 -11.13 14.02 -20.36
C LYS A 186 -9.63 13.79 -20.28
N VAL A 187 -9.23 12.52 -20.11
CA VAL A 187 -7.83 12.15 -19.90
C VAL A 187 -7.42 11.05 -20.89
N GLY A 188 -6.23 10.52 -20.75
CA GLY A 188 -5.76 9.41 -21.56
C GLY A 188 -6.61 8.14 -21.38
N LYS A 189 -6.47 7.22 -22.32
CA LYS A 189 -7.32 6.02 -22.41
C LYS A 189 -7.13 5.06 -21.24
N MET A 190 -8.26 4.61 -20.72
CA MET A 190 -8.37 3.62 -19.66
C MET A 190 -7.58 4.04 -18.39
N PRO A 191 -7.93 5.21 -17.78
CA PRO A 191 -7.29 5.64 -16.53
C PRO A 191 -7.55 4.61 -15.45
N PHE A 192 -6.52 4.32 -14.64
CA PHE A 192 -6.67 3.27 -13.63
C PHE A 192 -6.24 3.76 -12.27
N ASP A 193 -4.98 3.59 -11.95
CA ASP A 193 -4.50 3.89 -10.62
C ASP A 193 -4.07 5.35 -10.50
N ALA A 194 -4.25 5.87 -9.31
CA ALA A 194 -3.90 7.26 -9.04
C ALA A 194 -3.29 7.42 -7.66
N MET A 195 -2.51 8.47 -7.52
CA MET A 195 -2.00 8.93 -6.24
C MET A 195 -2.22 10.42 -6.09
N ILE A 196 -2.10 10.87 -4.85
CA ILE A 196 -2.17 12.29 -4.52
C ILE A 196 -0.94 12.66 -3.70
N GLU A 197 -0.33 13.78 -4.06
CA GLU A 197 0.73 14.41 -3.31
C GLU A 197 0.43 15.90 -3.19
N LYS A 198 0.21 16.38 -1.98
CA LYS A 198 -0.27 17.74 -1.71
C LYS A 198 -1.53 18.06 -2.54
N ASN A 199 -1.45 19.03 -3.45
CA ASN A 199 -2.53 19.45 -4.34
C ASN A 199 -2.48 18.80 -5.74
N THR A 200 -1.67 17.77 -5.92
CA THR A 200 -1.45 17.16 -7.24
C THR A 200 -2.03 15.74 -7.27
N TYR A 201 -2.99 15.50 -8.16
CA TYR A 201 -3.52 14.17 -8.46
C TYR A 201 -2.85 13.62 -9.71
N ILE A 202 -2.21 12.46 -9.59
CA ILE A 202 -1.47 11.81 -10.67
C ILE A 202 -2.20 10.52 -11.03
N VAL A 203 -2.52 10.33 -12.31
CA VAL A 203 -3.28 9.18 -12.80
C VAL A 203 -2.59 8.51 -13.97
N GLY A 204 -2.45 7.19 -13.91
CA GLY A 204 -1.86 6.39 -14.98
C GLY A 204 -2.93 5.89 -15.96
N PHE A 205 -2.52 5.64 -17.19
CA PHE A 205 -3.37 5.15 -18.26
C PHE A 205 -2.88 3.78 -18.73
N PHE A 206 -3.80 2.85 -18.97
CA PHE A 206 -3.43 1.54 -19.51
C PHE A 206 -3.12 1.58 -20.99
N LEU A 207 -3.82 2.42 -21.75
CA LEU A 207 -3.82 2.38 -23.21
C LEU A 207 -3.30 3.69 -23.85
N SER A 208 -2.68 4.57 -23.06
CA SER A 208 -1.98 5.76 -23.56
C SER A 208 -0.51 5.70 -23.22
N LYS A 209 0.33 6.28 -24.10
CA LYS A 209 1.78 6.43 -23.88
C LYS A 209 2.09 7.65 -22.98
N SER A 210 1.30 7.82 -21.92
CA SER A 210 1.32 9.00 -21.05
C SER A 210 0.69 8.69 -19.70
N PHE A 211 0.84 9.61 -18.79
CA PHE A 211 0.06 9.70 -17.55
C PHE A 211 -0.45 11.13 -17.35
N GLY A 212 -1.49 11.28 -16.55
CA GLY A 212 -2.12 12.57 -16.29
C GLY A 212 -1.69 13.18 -14.96
N VAL A 213 -1.59 14.50 -14.93
CA VAL A 213 -1.32 15.30 -13.73
C VAL A 213 -2.37 16.39 -13.64
N ILE A 214 -3.12 16.44 -12.54
CA ILE A 214 -4.11 17.49 -12.27
C ILE A 214 -3.66 18.28 -11.04
N ASP A 215 -3.49 19.59 -11.21
CA ASP A 215 -3.34 20.51 -10.09
C ASP A 215 -4.75 20.82 -9.54
N LEU A 216 -5.00 20.41 -8.30
CA LEU A 216 -6.31 20.47 -7.66
C LEU A 216 -6.66 21.87 -7.09
N ASP A 217 -5.71 22.78 -6.99
CA ASP A 217 -5.98 24.16 -6.61
C ASP A 217 -6.33 25.01 -7.83
N THR A 218 -5.62 24.83 -8.93
CA THR A 218 -5.83 25.60 -10.17
C THR A 218 -6.76 24.92 -11.17
N MET A 219 -7.13 23.67 -10.93
CA MET A 219 -7.93 22.83 -11.84
C MET A 219 -7.33 22.75 -13.26
N LYS A 220 -6.01 22.67 -13.35
CA LYS A 220 -5.30 22.50 -14.61
C LYS A 220 -4.89 21.04 -14.79
N PHE A 221 -5.18 20.49 -15.97
CA PHE A 221 -4.74 19.17 -16.39
C PHE A 221 -3.53 19.27 -17.33
N LYS A 222 -2.58 18.39 -17.12
CA LYS A 222 -1.41 18.22 -17.99
C LYS A 222 -1.20 16.73 -18.24
N GLU A 223 -0.97 16.38 -19.50
CA GLU A 223 -0.58 15.03 -19.91
C GLU A 223 0.94 14.96 -20.08
N ILE A 224 1.58 13.96 -19.47
CA ILE A 224 3.02 13.75 -19.50
C ILE A 224 3.33 12.53 -20.35
N ALA A 225 4.09 12.70 -21.41
CA ALA A 225 4.50 11.61 -22.27
C ALA A 225 5.40 10.60 -21.52
N VAL A 226 5.18 9.32 -21.80
CA VAL A 226 6.03 8.24 -21.29
C VAL A 226 7.29 8.16 -22.12
N THR A 227 8.43 8.12 -21.44
CA THR A 227 9.75 8.01 -22.04
C THR A 227 10.45 6.68 -21.71
N ALA A 228 9.66 5.64 -21.44
CA ALA A 228 10.19 4.30 -21.25
C ALA A 228 10.86 3.78 -22.54
N LYS A 229 11.82 2.87 -22.37
CA LYS A 229 12.42 2.14 -23.47
C LYS A 229 11.31 1.51 -24.33
N ASP A 230 11.49 1.49 -25.63
CA ASP A 230 10.50 1.01 -26.62
C ASP A 230 9.24 1.87 -26.76
N ASN A 231 9.16 3.00 -26.11
CA ASN A 231 8.01 3.93 -26.17
C ASN A 231 6.64 3.22 -25.99
N LYS A 232 6.61 2.17 -25.15
CA LYS A 232 5.38 1.44 -24.82
C LYS A 232 4.54 2.20 -23.80
N PRO A 233 3.22 1.96 -23.75
CA PRO A 233 2.38 2.52 -22.71
C PRO A 233 2.88 2.12 -21.33
N VAL A 234 2.61 2.95 -20.31
CA VAL A 234 2.78 2.55 -18.90
C VAL A 234 1.70 1.54 -18.59
N LEU A 235 1.97 0.29 -18.85
CA LEU A 235 1.05 -0.78 -18.52
C LEU A 235 1.08 -1.04 -17.03
N LYS A 236 -0.08 -0.99 -16.41
CA LYS A 236 -0.27 -1.37 -15.02
C LYS A 236 -1.06 -2.65 -14.93
N VAL A 237 -0.52 -3.62 -14.22
CA VAL A 237 -1.36 -4.66 -13.66
C VAL A 237 -2.23 -4.01 -12.59
N PRO A 238 -3.52 -4.34 -12.45
CA PRO A 238 -4.42 -3.74 -11.49
C PRO A 238 -4.01 -4.08 -10.05
N HIS A 239 -3.16 -3.25 -9.46
CA HIS A 239 -2.71 -3.34 -8.07
C HIS A 239 -2.58 -1.94 -7.48
N PHE A 240 -2.61 -1.81 -6.17
CA PHE A 240 -2.62 -0.55 -5.46
C PHE A 240 -1.23 -0.16 -4.95
N GLY A 241 -0.90 1.13 -5.00
CA GLY A 241 0.30 1.68 -4.39
C GLY A 241 1.57 1.53 -5.21
N PHE A 242 1.49 1.77 -6.49
CA PHE A 242 2.55 1.48 -7.45
C PHE A 242 3.63 2.50 -7.55
N TRP A 243 3.29 3.73 -7.37
CA TRP A 243 4.13 4.86 -7.67
C TRP A 243 4.68 5.39 -6.37
N SER A 244 5.89 5.88 -6.39
CA SER A 244 6.52 6.44 -5.21
C SER A 244 6.94 7.87 -5.46
N LEU A 245 6.69 8.74 -4.49
CA LEU A 245 7.01 10.16 -4.51
C LEU A 245 7.98 10.47 -3.38
N SER A 246 9.21 10.87 -3.74
CA SER A 246 10.16 11.47 -2.81
C SER A 246 10.02 12.99 -2.79
N LYS A 247 10.88 13.69 -2.04
CA LYS A 247 10.87 15.17 -2.01
C LYS A 247 11.04 15.79 -3.39
N ASP A 248 11.81 15.17 -4.26
CA ASP A 248 12.32 15.73 -5.52
C ASP A 248 12.08 14.84 -6.74
N LYS A 249 11.61 13.59 -6.55
CA LYS A 249 11.45 12.61 -7.63
C LYS A 249 10.14 11.83 -7.53
N THR A 250 9.65 11.46 -8.70
CA THR A 250 8.54 10.52 -8.88
C THR A 250 9.07 9.26 -9.55
N PHE A 251 8.79 8.10 -8.98
CA PHE A 251 9.18 6.79 -9.48
C PHE A 251 7.96 6.06 -10.02
N ILE A 252 7.97 5.74 -11.30
CA ILE A 252 6.83 5.12 -12.01
C ILE A 252 7.26 3.79 -12.61
N PRO A 253 6.74 2.64 -12.13
CA PRO A 253 7.05 1.36 -12.72
C PRO A 253 6.39 1.23 -14.08
N SER A 254 7.17 0.88 -15.10
CA SER A 254 6.68 0.57 -16.45
C SER A 254 6.66 -0.94 -16.63
N VAL A 255 5.51 -1.55 -16.40
CA VAL A 255 5.36 -3.02 -16.47
C VAL A 255 5.64 -3.55 -17.89
N GLY A 256 5.42 -2.75 -18.92
CA GLY A 256 5.66 -3.14 -20.31
C GLY A 256 7.12 -3.06 -20.78
N SER A 257 8.01 -2.44 -20.01
CA SER A 257 9.37 -2.09 -20.50
C SER A 257 10.50 -2.46 -19.54
N SER A 258 10.23 -3.18 -18.47
CA SER A 258 11.22 -3.60 -17.46
C SER A 258 12.05 -2.45 -16.88
N VAL A 259 11.45 -1.28 -16.69
CA VAL A 259 12.10 -0.10 -16.14
C VAL A 259 11.27 0.56 -15.06
N VAL A 260 11.93 1.24 -14.14
CA VAL A 260 11.31 2.28 -13.31
C VAL A 260 11.70 3.62 -13.91
N MET A 261 10.71 4.36 -14.38
CA MET A 261 10.89 5.71 -14.92
C MET A 261 11.02 6.70 -13.77
N VAL A 262 11.99 7.61 -13.86
CA VAL A 262 12.24 8.64 -12.86
C VAL A 262 11.98 10.01 -13.47
N TYR A 263 11.12 10.76 -12.80
CA TYR A 263 10.80 12.14 -13.12
C TYR A 263 11.16 13.05 -11.93
N ASP A 264 11.46 14.31 -12.21
CA ASP A 264 11.58 15.33 -11.15
C ASP A 264 10.18 15.74 -10.61
N LYS A 265 10.17 16.64 -9.62
CA LYS A 265 8.92 17.16 -9.02
C LYS A 265 8.04 17.95 -10.00
N SER A 266 8.58 18.38 -11.14
CA SER A 266 7.87 19.08 -12.21
C SER A 266 7.42 18.13 -13.33
N PHE A 267 7.63 16.83 -13.12
CA PHE A 267 7.38 15.75 -14.09
C PHE A 267 8.23 15.85 -15.36
N LYS A 268 9.43 16.46 -15.27
CA LYS A 268 10.44 16.37 -16.31
C LYS A 268 11.19 15.04 -16.14
N PHE A 269 11.32 14.29 -17.24
CA PHE A 269 12.03 13.02 -17.25
C PHE A 269 13.51 13.17 -16.85
N ILE A 270 13.98 12.30 -15.96
CA ILE A 270 15.37 12.23 -15.52
C ILE A 270 16.06 11.06 -16.19
N LYS A 271 15.59 9.83 -15.95
CA LYS A 271 16.16 8.61 -16.55
C LYS A 271 15.25 7.38 -16.31
N ASN A 272 15.57 6.30 -17.00
CA ASN A 272 15.08 4.96 -16.67
C ASN A 272 16.09 4.22 -15.80
N ILE A 273 15.57 3.47 -14.81
CA ILE A 273 16.34 2.49 -14.05
C ILE A 273 15.97 1.12 -14.62
N GLU A 274 16.92 0.46 -15.28
CA GLU A 274 16.73 -0.88 -15.83
C GLU A 274 16.50 -1.89 -14.69
N MET A 275 15.47 -2.70 -14.83
CA MET A 275 15.05 -3.72 -13.87
C MET A 275 15.21 -5.12 -14.45
N GLN A 276 15.41 -6.10 -13.59
CA GLN A 276 15.56 -7.50 -14.03
C GLN A 276 14.26 -8.13 -14.58
N GLY A 277 13.12 -7.52 -14.30
CA GLY A 277 11.80 -8.03 -14.69
C GLY A 277 10.79 -6.91 -14.88
N LEU A 278 9.52 -7.27 -15.00
CA LEU A 278 8.41 -6.33 -15.19
C LEU A 278 8.01 -5.72 -13.84
N PRO A 279 8.42 -4.47 -13.52
CA PRO A 279 8.16 -3.86 -12.21
C PRO A 279 6.66 -3.59 -12.03
N VAL A 280 6.13 -3.88 -10.84
CA VAL A 280 4.72 -3.70 -10.50
C VAL A 280 4.53 -2.68 -9.40
N PHE A 281 5.19 -2.89 -8.26
CA PHE A 281 5.11 -1.98 -7.12
C PHE A 281 6.44 -1.30 -6.89
N THR A 282 6.36 -0.03 -6.53
CA THR A 282 7.46 0.69 -5.90
C THR A 282 7.02 1.13 -4.50
N SER A 283 7.92 1.05 -3.54
CA SER A 283 7.66 1.47 -2.15
C SER A 283 8.90 2.14 -1.57
N LEU A 284 8.77 3.39 -1.15
CA LEU A 284 9.86 4.13 -0.51
C LEU A 284 9.98 3.77 0.97
N SER A 285 11.23 3.67 1.44
CA SER A 285 11.52 3.65 2.87
C SER A 285 11.00 4.90 3.58
N PRO A 286 10.72 4.87 4.89
CA PRO A 286 10.22 6.03 5.64
C PRO A 286 11.11 7.26 5.50
N ASP A 287 12.44 7.08 5.49
CA ASP A 287 13.43 8.15 5.28
C ASP A 287 13.63 8.55 3.81
N LYS A 288 12.96 7.83 2.88
CA LYS A 288 12.99 8.03 1.42
C LYS A 288 14.35 7.80 0.77
N LYS A 289 15.29 7.15 1.43
CA LYS A 289 16.60 6.81 0.87
C LYS A 289 16.56 5.63 -0.08
N TYR A 290 15.66 4.68 0.15
CA TYR A 290 15.57 3.45 -0.61
C TYR A 290 14.20 3.26 -1.23
N LEU A 291 14.19 2.68 -2.43
CA LEU A 291 12.99 2.29 -3.16
C LEU A 291 13.00 0.78 -3.35
N ALA A 292 12.06 0.07 -2.73
CA ALA A 292 11.84 -1.34 -2.99
C ALA A 292 10.95 -1.51 -4.23
N VAL A 293 11.35 -2.40 -5.13
CA VAL A 293 10.63 -2.71 -6.38
C VAL A 293 10.30 -4.18 -6.44
N THR A 294 9.03 -4.52 -6.66
CA THR A 294 8.55 -5.89 -6.90
C THR A 294 8.26 -6.13 -8.36
N PHE A 295 8.17 -7.39 -8.77
CA PHE A 295 8.01 -7.77 -10.16
C PHE A 295 6.78 -8.63 -10.40
N SER A 296 6.25 -8.56 -11.63
CA SER A 296 5.16 -9.39 -12.10
C SER A 296 5.65 -10.78 -12.51
N GLY A 297 4.80 -11.78 -12.30
CA GLY A 297 5.02 -13.15 -12.78
C GLY A 297 5.87 -14.03 -11.86
N LYS A 298 5.86 -15.33 -12.17
CA LYS A 298 6.57 -16.35 -11.39
C LYS A 298 8.08 -16.35 -11.63
N ASN A 299 8.53 -15.84 -12.78
CA ASN A 299 9.94 -15.89 -13.18
C ASN A 299 10.84 -14.93 -12.41
N PHE A 300 10.27 -13.99 -11.65
CA PHE A 300 10.98 -12.99 -10.89
C PHE A 300 10.55 -13.00 -9.41
N PRO A 301 10.83 -14.09 -8.68
CA PRO A 301 10.52 -14.18 -7.25
C PRO A 301 11.54 -13.37 -6.44
N THR A 302 11.63 -12.08 -6.74
CA THR A 302 12.68 -11.20 -6.23
C THR A 302 12.14 -9.83 -5.91
N ILE A 303 12.90 -9.07 -5.13
CA ILE A 303 12.79 -7.62 -5.02
C ILE A 303 14.15 -6.98 -5.33
N GLN A 304 14.12 -5.78 -5.87
CA GLN A 304 15.31 -4.95 -6.04
C GLN A 304 15.18 -3.68 -5.22
N ILE A 305 16.27 -3.29 -4.57
CA ILE A 305 16.36 -2.07 -3.76
C ILE A 305 17.20 -1.06 -4.53
N VAL A 306 16.63 0.11 -4.76
CA VAL A 306 17.27 1.22 -5.44
C VAL A 306 17.61 2.31 -4.43
N ASP A 307 18.84 2.81 -4.45
CA ASP A 307 19.21 4.04 -3.76
C ASP A 307 18.63 5.24 -4.51
N THR A 308 17.79 6.03 -3.85
CA THR A 308 17.02 7.13 -4.50
C THR A 308 17.88 8.32 -4.89
N LYS A 309 19.07 8.47 -4.30
CA LYS A 309 20.02 9.55 -4.61
C LYS A 309 20.84 9.21 -5.85
N THR A 310 21.42 8.02 -5.86
CA THR A 310 22.30 7.56 -6.95
C THR A 310 21.54 6.95 -8.12
N LEU A 311 20.28 6.54 -7.89
CA LEU A 311 19.42 5.83 -8.85
C LEU A 311 20.04 4.52 -9.33
N LYS A 312 20.80 3.84 -8.47
CA LYS A 312 21.42 2.54 -8.71
C LYS A 312 20.74 1.47 -7.88
N ILE A 313 20.63 0.25 -8.43
CA ILE A 313 20.24 -0.93 -7.66
C ILE A 313 21.39 -1.26 -6.71
N VAL A 314 21.09 -1.35 -5.41
CA VAL A 314 22.09 -1.61 -4.35
C VAL A 314 21.94 -2.99 -3.75
N HIS A 315 20.71 -3.55 -3.74
CA HIS A 315 20.46 -4.91 -3.25
C HIS A 315 19.44 -5.62 -4.13
N THR A 316 19.56 -6.95 -4.19
CA THR A 316 18.58 -7.84 -4.83
C THR A 316 18.39 -9.05 -3.93
N PHE A 317 17.14 -9.32 -3.56
CA PHE A 317 16.75 -10.48 -2.75
C PHE A 317 15.95 -11.45 -3.60
N LYS A 318 16.26 -12.72 -3.53
CA LYS A 318 15.54 -13.81 -4.19
C LYS A 318 14.80 -14.65 -3.15
N PHE A 319 13.58 -15.07 -3.45
CA PHE A 319 12.70 -15.83 -2.55
C PHE A 319 12.28 -17.16 -3.17
N ASN A 320 11.64 -18.03 -2.38
CA ASN A 320 11.16 -19.37 -2.80
C ASN A 320 9.84 -19.31 -3.58
N GLY A 321 9.31 -18.14 -3.90
CA GLY A 321 8.01 -18.02 -4.55
C GLY A 321 7.68 -16.59 -4.92
N LYS A 322 6.54 -16.41 -5.55
CA LYS A 322 6.08 -15.12 -6.06
C LYS A 322 5.93 -14.09 -4.95
N VAL A 323 6.59 -12.95 -5.11
CA VAL A 323 6.39 -11.78 -4.25
C VAL A 323 5.18 -11.00 -4.72
N LEU A 324 4.24 -10.71 -3.81
CA LEU A 324 3.06 -9.91 -4.12
C LEU A 324 3.09 -8.51 -3.53
N HIS A 325 3.65 -8.33 -2.35
CA HIS A 325 3.66 -7.04 -1.68
C HIS A 325 4.89 -6.85 -0.80
N VAL A 326 5.27 -5.60 -0.60
CA VAL A 326 6.30 -5.19 0.35
C VAL A 326 5.79 -4.06 1.23
N ARG A 327 6.24 -4.02 2.48
CA ARG A 327 5.90 -2.94 3.42
C ARG A 327 7.09 -2.65 4.35
N TRP A 328 7.53 -1.40 4.36
CA TRP A 328 8.52 -0.92 5.32
C TRP A 328 7.87 -0.75 6.70
N SER A 329 8.57 -1.15 7.77
CA SER A 329 8.22 -0.73 9.12
C SER A 329 8.32 0.80 9.23
N ASN A 330 7.49 1.40 10.08
CA ASN A 330 7.59 2.82 10.41
C ASN A 330 8.53 3.08 11.60
N ARG A 331 8.89 2.02 12.35
CA ARG A 331 9.59 2.10 13.64
C ARG A 331 10.94 1.42 13.65
N ASP A 332 11.05 0.33 12.91
CA ASP A 332 12.22 -0.54 12.92
C ASP A 332 12.89 -0.57 11.54
N ASP A 333 14.13 -0.99 11.51
CA ASP A 333 14.90 -1.15 10.27
C ASP A 333 14.50 -2.46 9.54
N TYR A 334 13.18 -2.61 9.22
CA TYR A 334 12.66 -3.80 8.56
C TYR A 334 11.87 -3.51 7.30
N LEU A 335 11.99 -4.43 6.34
CA LEU A 335 11.14 -4.53 5.16
C LEU A 335 10.45 -5.89 5.18
N TYR A 336 9.11 -5.88 5.26
CA TYR A 336 8.28 -7.08 5.18
C TYR A 336 7.93 -7.40 3.74
N VAL A 337 8.07 -8.66 3.35
CA VAL A 337 7.86 -9.15 1.98
C VAL A 337 6.90 -10.33 2.00
N SER A 338 5.74 -10.22 1.36
CA SER A 338 4.83 -11.35 1.21
C SER A 338 5.28 -12.26 0.07
N VAL A 339 5.64 -13.50 0.39
CA VAL A 339 6.00 -14.55 -0.56
C VAL A 339 4.82 -15.50 -0.68
N ASN A 340 3.97 -15.24 -1.66
CA ASN A 340 2.64 -15.84 -1.78
C ASN A 340 2.69 -17.36 -1.93
N ASP A 341 3.47 -17.88 -2.90
CA ASP A 341 3.53 -19.30 -3.20
C ASP A 341 4.24 -20.11 -2.10
N ALA A 342 5.03 -19.44 -1.25
CA ALA A 342 5.71 -20.07 -0.10
C ALA A 342 4.92 -19.99 1.21
N ASN A 343 3.74 -19.37 1.20
CA ASN A 343 2.89 -19.20 2.38
C ASN A 343 3.61 -18.52 3.57
N GLN A 344 4.43 -17.50 3.27
CA GLN A 344 5.25 -16.84 4.28
C GLN A 344 5.37 -15.32 4.06
N VAL A 345 5.71 -14.63 5.13
CA VAL A 345 6.23 -13.25 5.11
C VAL A 345 7.69 -13.30 5.52
N ASN A 346 8.55 -12.76 4.68
CA ASN A 346 9.97 -12.62 4.94
C ASN A 346 10.26 -11.24 5.53
N VAL A 347 11.15 -11.19 6.51
CA VAL A 347 11.60 -9.98 7.18
C VAL A 347 13.04 -9.72 6.80
N ILE A 348 13.29 -8.61 6.10
CA ILE A 348 14.62 -8.16 5.74
C ILE A 348 15.06 -7.08 6.72
N ASN A 349 16.22 -7.27 7.34
CA ASN A 349 16.90 -6.20 8.06
C ASN A 349 17.44 -5.19 7.07
N THR A 350 17.02 -3.94 7.16
CA THR A 350 17.40 -2.89 6.21
C THR A 350 18.59 -2.04 6.64
N LYS A 351 19.10 -2.28 7.84
CA LYS A 351 20.35 -1.71 8.31
C LYS A 351 21.56 -2.47 7.75
N GLU A 352 21.49 -3.80 7.84
CA GLU A 352 22.58 -4.69 7.43
C GLU A 352 22.28 -5.43 6.10
N TRP A 353 21.07 -5.30 5.57
CA TRP A 353 20.60 -5.86 4.30
C TRP A 353 20.72 -7.37 4.15
N PHE A 354 20.13 -8.10 5.11
CA PHE A 354 20.02 -9.56 5.04
C PHE A 354 18.62 -10.04 5.39
N LEU A 355 18.30 -11.28 4.98
CA LEU A 355 17.07 -11.95 5.39
C LEU A 355 17.20 -12.37 6.85
N GLU A 356 16.50 -11.67 7.73
CA GLU A 356 16.60 -11.90 9.17
C GLU A 356 15.66 -12.99 9.65
N ARG A 357 14.47 -13.07 9.07
CA ARG A 357 13.45 -14.03 9.50
C ARG A 357 12.44 -14.37 8.41
N GLU A 358 11.88 -15.58 8.55
CA GLU A 358 10.74 -16.06 7.78
C GLU A 358 9.58 -16.38 8.72
N ILE A 359 8.40 -15.86 8.43
CA ILE A 359 7.15 -16.07 9.20
C ILE A 359 6.27 -16.99 8.36
N PHE A 360 6.19 -18.25 8.77
CA PHE A 360 5.53 -19.33 8.05
C PHE A 360 4.05 -19.52 8.43
N GLN A 361 3.40 -20.49 7.77
CA GLN A 361 2.02 -20.93 8.04
C GLN A 361 0.98 -19.83 7.79
N LEU A 362 1.21 -19.00 6.79
CA LEU A 362 0.20 -18.11 6.25
C LEU A 362 -0.53 -18.79 5.08
N LYS A 363 -1.69 -18.26 4.66
CA LYS A 363 -2.52 -18.84 3.62
C LYS A 363 -2.55 -17.94 2.38
N SER A 364 -1.62 -18.15 1.45
CA SER A 364 -1.45 -17.33 0.25
C SER A 364 -1.34 -15.83 0.58
N PRO A 365 -0.32 -15.38 1.36
CA PRO A 365 -0.20 -14.00 1.82
C PRO A 365 -0.04 -13.03 0.65
N SER A 366 -0.66 -11.86 0.78
CA SER A 366 -0.64 -10.83 -0.27
C SER A 366 -0.39 -9.44 0.29
N GLY A 367 -1.43 -8.60 0.45
CA GLY A 367 -1.28 -7.26 0.99
C GLY A 367 -0.75 -7.26 2.43
N ILE A 368 0.21 -6.39 2.71
CA ILE A 368 0.75 -6.15 4.06
C ILE A 368 0.41 -4.72 4.45
N PHE A 369 -0.20 -4.53 5.61
CA PHE A 369 -0.61 -3.24 6.14
C PHE A 369 -0.17 -3.15 7.61
N ILE A 370 0.33 -1.98 8.02
CA ILE A 370 0.86 -1.78 9.38
C ILE A 370 -0.05 -0.82 10.11
N TYR A 371 -0.57 -1.26 11.23
CA TYR A 371 -1.21 -0.42 12.24
C TYR A 371 -0.16 -0.01 13.27
N ASP A 372 0.01 1.29 13.48
CA ASP A 372 0.92 1.86 14.45
C ASP A 372 0.10 2.56 15.54
N GLN A 373 0.06 1.97 16.72
CA GLN A 373 -0.70 2.44 17.88
C GLN A 373 -0.34 3.86 18.34
N GLU A 374 0.93 4.24 18.23
CA GLU A 374 1.37 5.57 18.64
C GLU A 374 0.95 6.64 17.63
N LEU A 375 1.07 6.33 16.34
CA LEU A 375 0.55 7.20 15.28
C LEU A 375 -0.97 7.34 15.36
N ALA A 376 -1.69 6.27 15.69
CA ALA A 376 -3.13 6.29 15.90
C ALA A 376 -3.52 7.26 17.02
N LYS A 377 -2.88 7.16 18.20
CA LYS A 377 -3.15 8.05 19.35
C LYS A 377 -2.87 9.53 19.05
N THR A 378 -1.92 9.83 18.17
CA THR A 378 -1.61 11.23 17.80
C THR A 378 -2.64 11.81 16.83
N LYS A 379 -3.29 10.97 16.04
CA LYS A 379 -4.33 11.35 15.10
C LYS A 379 -5.66 11.67 15.77
N ASP A 380 -6.02 10.90 16.80
CA ASP A 380 -7.25 11.09 17.58
C ASP A 380 -7.23 12.39 18.43
N LYS A 381 -6.06 13.02 18.60
CA LYS A 381 -5.89 14.28 19.35
C LYS A 381 -6.00 15.55 18.49
N LYS A 382 -6.14 15.41 17.17
CA LYS A 382 -6.29 16.51 16.19
C LYS A 382 -7.70 16.55 15.60
#